data_1590ea3d1c4f3ec71cd25da24240f63d
#
_entry.id   1590ea3d1c4f3ec71cd25da24240f63d
#
_cell.length_a   1.000
_cell.length_b   1.000
_cell.length_c   1.000
_cell.angle_alpha   90.00
_cell.angle_beta   90.00
_cell.angle_gamma   90.00
#
_symmetry.space_group_name_H-M   'P 1'
#
loop_
_entity.id
_entity.type
_entity.pdbx_description
1 polymer ?
#
loop_
_entity_poly.entity_id
_entity_poly.type
_entity_poly.pdbx_seq_one_letter_code
_entity_poly.pdbx_strand_id
1 'polypeptide(L)'
;RGLVGSEMCIRDRIEIFPSEYIHVGGDECPKVRWEKCPKCQARIKALGLKSDKNHSKEERLQSFVINHIEKFLNDHGRQIIGWDEILEGGLAPNATVMSWRGESGGIEAAKQKHDVIMTPNTYLYFDYYQAKDTENEPFGIGGYLPMERVYSYEPMPASLTPEEQQYIKGVQANLWTEYIATFSHAQYM
;
A
#
# COMPACT_ATOMS: atom_id res chain seq x y z
N ARG A 1 16.16 17.56 -0.81
CA ARG A 1 15.84 16.72 0.35
C ARG A 1 16.02 15.27 -0.08
N GLY A 2 16.90 14.53 0.55
CA GLY A 2 17.20 13.14 0.26
C GLY A 2 16.61 12.20 1.31
N LEU A 3 17.09 10.95 1.36
CA LEU A 3 16.65 9.94 2.32
C LEU A 3 16.74 10.40 3.78
N VAL A 4 17.73 11.24 4.12
CA VAL A 4 17.88 11.87 5.45
C VAL A 4 16.62 12.65 5.87
N GLY A 5 15.97 13.38 4.97
CA GLY A 5 14.72 14.08 5.29
C GLY A 5 13.56 13.12 5.56
N SER A 6 13.53 11.97 4.90
CA SER A 6 12.54 10.92 5.16
C SER A 6 12.78 10.25 6.51
N GLU A 7 14.03 9.95 6.86
CA GLU A 7 14.41 9.40 8.15
C GLU A 7 14.02 10.32 9.32
N MET A 8 14.22 11.64 9.18
CA MET A 8 13.78 12.61 10.20
C MET A 8 12.27 12.53 10.43
N CYS A 9 11.47 12.55 9.34
CA CYS A 9 10.01 12.46 9.46
C CYS A 9 9.54 11.13 10.06
N ILE A 10 10.23 10.03 9.75
CA ILE A 10 9.91 8.72 10.32
C ILE A 10 10.30 8.67 11.81
N ARG A 11 11.43 9.25 12.18
CA ARG A 11 11.86 9.35 13.59
C ARG A 11 10.84 10.08 14.45
N ASP A 12 10.36 11.24 14.00
CA ASP A 12 9.33 12.00 14.69
C ASP A 12 8.05 11.15 14.90
N ARG A 13 7.67 10.35 13.91
CA ARG A 13 6.52 9.44 14.00
C ARG A 13 6.74 8.29 15.00
N ILE A 14 7.93 7.70 15.00
CA ILE A 14 8.28 6.63 15.95
C ILE A 14 8.21 7.14 17.39
N GLU A 15 8.59 8.38 17.64
CA GLU A 15 8.51 9.01 18.97
C GLU A 15 7.06 9.26 19.41
N ILE A 16 6.17 9.62 18.47
CA ILE A 16 4.76 9.94 18.77
C ILE A 16 3.91 8.66 18.86
N PHE A 17 4.11 7.71 17.95
CA PHE A 17 3.28 6.51 17.84
C PHE A 17 4.02 5.26 18.34
N PRO A 18 3.50 4.60 19.39
CA PRO A 18 4.14 3.40 19.95
C PRO A 18 3.89 2.13 19.14
N SER A 19 3.16 2.20 18.03
CA SER A 19 2.81 1.05 17.19
C SER A 19 4.05 0.31 16.70
N GLU A 20 4.01 -1.01 16.73
CA GLU A 20 5.02 -1.87 16.12
C GLU A 20 5.13 -1.64 14.62
N TYR A 21 4.01 -1.42 13.95
CA TYR A 21 3.94 -1.23 12.50
C TYR A 21 3.84 0.26 12.15
N ILE A 22 4.62 0.65 11.13
CA ILE A 22 4.59 1.99 10.54
C ILE A 22 4.25 1.86 9.06
N HIS A 23 3.13 2.45 8.67
CA HIS A 23 2.72 2.47 7.26
C HIS A 23 3.48 3.56 6.50
N VAL A 24 4.12 3.18 5.39
CA VAL A 24 4.99 4.06 4.61
C VAL A 24 4.41 4.47 3.25
N GLY A 25 3.18 4.07 2.96
CA GLY A 25 2.56 4.33 1.66
C GLY A 25 3.13 3.43 0.57
N GLY A 26 3.69 4.03 -0.44
CA GLY A 26 4.30 3.33 -1.59
C GLY A 26 3.41 3.31 -2.84
N ASP A 27 2.16 3.76 -2.69
CA ASP A 27 1.13 3.80 -3.71
C ASP A 27 1.35 4.92 -4.74
N GLU A 28 0.72 4.73 -5.90
CA GLU A 28 0.54 5.73 -6.96
C GLU A 28 1.81 6.54 -7.30
N CYS A 29 2.94 5.87 -7.39
CA CYS A 29 4.22 6.48 -7.75
C CYS A 29 4.57 6.22 -9.24
N PRO A 30 4.01 7.00 -10.20
CA PRO A 30 4.30 6.81 -11.62
C PRO A 30 5.75 7.16 -11.93
N LYS A 31 6.42 6.29 -12.68
CA LYS A 31 7.87 6.36 -12.94
C LYS A 31 8.26 7.32 -14.07
N VAL A 32 7.30 7.86 -14.81
CA VAL A 32 7.51 8.72 -16.01
C VAL A 32 8.46 9.89 -15.74
N ARG A 33 8.37 10.50 -14.55
CA ARG A 33 9.30 11.57 -14.17
C ARG A 33 10.70 11.06 -13.85
N TRP A 34 10.79 9.87 -13.27
CA TRP A 34 12.07 9.26 -12.90
C TRP A 34 12.88 8.85 -14.13
N GLU A 35 12.22 8.37 -15.17
CA GLU A 35 12.84 8.02 -16.46
C GLU A 35 13.59 9.20 -17.09
N LYS A 36 13.04 10.40 -16.93
CA LYS A 36 13.59 11.63 -17.50
C LYS A 36 14.45 12.46 -16.52
N CYS A 37 14.45 12.11 -15.24
CA CYS A 37 15.17 12.86 -14.21
C CYS A 37 16.66 12.52 -14.19
N PRO A 38 17.58 13.46 -14.50
CA PRO A 38 19.02 13.16 -14.49
C PRO A 38 19.54 12.65 -13.15
N LYS A 39 18.97 13.13 -12.03
CA LYS A 39 19.37 12.70 -10.67
C LYS A 39 18.93 11.26 -10.41
N CYS A 40 17.70 10.88 -10.80
CA CYS A 40 17.20 9.51 -10.66
C CYS A 40 18.04 8.56 -11.52
N GLN A 41 18.29 8.91 -12.79
CA GLN A 41 19.09 8.08 -13.69
C GLN A 41 20.55 7.93 -13.22
N ALA A 42 21.15 9.00 -12.70
CA ALA A 42 22.47 8.93 -12.08
C ALA A 42 22.49 7.99 -10.85
N ARG A 43 21.45 8.04 -10.03
CA ARG A 43 21.32 7.15 -8.85
C ARG A 43 21.12 5.69 -9.25
N ILE A 44 20.24 5.43 -10.24
CA ILE A 44 20.03 4.09 -10.83
C ILE A 44 21.37 3.52 -11.33
N LYS A 45 22.14 4.33 -12.06
CA LYS A 45 23.47 3.92 -12.56
C LYS A 45 24.45 3.64 -11.43
N ALA A 46 24.50 4.51 -10.43
CA ALA A 46 25.40 4.36 -9.27
C ALA A 46 25.09 3.12 -8.44
N LEU A 47 23.82 2.73 -8.36
CA LEU A 47 23.35 1.53 -7.66
C LEU A 47 23.42 0.26 -8.54
N GLY A 48 23.76 0.39 -9.82
CA GLY A 48 23.79 -0.74 -10.75
C GLY A 48 22.43 -1.37 -11.05
N LEU A 49 21.33 -0.61 -10.84
CA LEU A 49 19.98 -1.11 -11.06
C LEU A 49 19.71 -1.32 -12.54
N LYS A 50 19.19 -2.48 -12.90
CA LYS A 50 18.88 -2.87 -14.29
C LYS A 50 17.44 -3.35 -14.38
N SER A 51 16.81 -3.07 -15.51
CA SER A 51 15.53 -3.68 -15.85
C SER A 51 15.71 -5.17 -16.18
N ASP A 52 14.71 -5.96 -15.87
CA ASP A 52 14.55 -7.34 -16.35
C ASP A 52 13.16 -7.54 -16.96
N LYS A 53 12.75 -8.79 -17.15
CA LYS A 53 11.45 -9.12 -17.75
C LYS A 53 10.25 -8.74 -16.86
N ASN A 54 10.46 -8.59 -15.55
CA ASN A 54 9.39 -8.38 -14.58
C ASN A 54 9.36 -6.94 -14.05
N HIS A 55 10.52 -6.29 -13.96
CA HIS A 55 10.68 -4.99 -13.30
C HIS A 55 11.55 -4.03 -14.11
N SER A 56 11.13 -2.77 -14.16
CA SER A 56 11.95 -1.68 -14.67
C SER A 56 13.02 -1.26 -13.67
N LYS A 57 14.06 -0.59 -14.13
CA LYS A 57 15.10 -0.02 -13.26
C LYS A 57 14.55 1.09 -12.34
N GLU A 58 13.48 1.75 -12.74
CA GLU A 58 12.78 2.77 -11.95
C GLU A 58 11.97 2.13 -10.82
N GLU A 59 11.31 1.00 -11.05
CA GLU A 59 10.66 0.22 -10.00
C GLU A 59 11.70 -0.31 -8.99
N ARG A 60 12.85 -0.75 -9.46
CA ARG A 60 13.96 -1.14 -8.59
C ARG A 60 14.52 0.04 -7.78
N LEU A 61 14.44 1.26 -8.29
CA LEU A 61 14.76 2.46 -7.51
C LEU A 61 13.74 2.71 -6.41
N GLN A 62 12.45 2.47 -6.67
CA GLN A 62 11.40 2.50 -5.63
C GLN A 62 11.69 1.45 -4.56
N SER A 63 11.93 0.21 -4.96
CA SER A 63 12.29 -0.87 -4.04
C SER A 63 13.53 -0.51 -3.20
N PHE A 64 14.56 0.10 -3.79
CA PHE A 64 15.73 0.60 -3.04
C PHE A 64 15.34 1.58 -1.94
N VAL A 65 14.40 2.50 -2.20
CA VAL A 65 13.91 3.47 -1.19
C VAL A 65 13.13 2.75 -0.09
N ILE A 66 12.24 1.82 -0.46
CA ILE A 66 11.46 1.05 0.51
C ILE A 66 12.37 0.20 1.41
N ASN A 67 13.35 -0.50 0.83
CA ASN A 67 14.35 -1.27 1.60
C ASN A 67 15.16 -0.40 2.57
N HIS A 68 15.50 0.82 2.15
CA HIS A 68 16.21 1.76 3.01
C HIS A 68 15.36 2.18 4.22
N ILE A 69 14.07 2.48 3.97
CA ILE A 69 13.12 2.84 5.02
C ILE A 69 12.85 1.65 5.95
N GLU A 70 12.68 0.44 5.40
CA GLU A 70 12.51 -0.77 6.20
C GLU A 70 13.69 -0.99 7.14
N LYS A 71 14.92 -0.93 6.60
CA LYS A 71 16.11 -1.08 7.43
C LYS A 71 16.13 -0.06 8.56
N PHE A 72 15.83 1.20 8.28
CA PHE A 72 15.76 2.25 9.28
C PHE A 72 14.70 1.96 10.37
N LEU A 73 13.52 1.49 9.98
CA LEU A 73 12.46 1.10 10.90
C LEU A 73 12.85 -0.10 11.77
N ASN A 74 13.41 -1.14 11.15
CA ASN A 74 13.87 -2.34 11.85
C ASN A 74 14.98 -2.02 12.88
N ASP A 75 15.91 -1.13 12.52
CA ASP A 75 16.96 -0.65 13.45
C ASP A 75 16.37 0.10 14.68
N HIS A 76 15.09 0.55 14.58
CA HIS A 76 14.33 1.18 15.67
C HIS A 76 13.25 0.26 16.28
N GLY A 77 13.31 -1.05 16.02
CA GLY A 77 12.36 -2.04 16.56
C GLY A 77 10.95 -1.92 15.98
N ARG A 78 10.81 -1.39 14.77
CA ARG A 78 9.52 -1.23 14.07
C ARG A 78 9.47 -2.08 12.81
N GLN A 79 8.26 -2.43 12.38
CA GLN A 79 7.98 -3.16 11.15
C GLN A 79 7.37 -2.22 10.11
N ILE A 80 7.61 -2.50 8.84
CA ILE A 80 7.07 -1.73 7.74
C ILE A 80 5.76 -2.33 7.22
N ILE A 81 4.77 -1.48 6.94
CA ILE A 81 3.62 -1.81 6.09
C ILE A 81 3.60 -0.86 4.89
N GLY A 82 3.25 -1.36 3.72
CA GLY A 82 3.01 -0.52 2.53
C GLY A 82 1.88 -1.05 1.68
N TRP A 83 1.34 -0.18 0.82
CA TRP A 83 0.39 -0.58 -0.21
C TRP A 83 1.03 -1.56 -1.19
N ASP A 84 0.24 -2.33 -1.93
CA ASP A 84 0.74 -3.43 -2.76
C ASP A 84 1.71 -3.01 -3.87
N GLU A 85 1.84 -1.72 -4.18
CA GLU A 85 2.88 -1.20 -5.07
C GLU A 85 4.31 -1.36 -4.52
N ILE A 86 4.48 -1.65 -3.22
CA ILE A 86 5.82 -1.99 -2.69
C ILE A 86 6.36 -3.32 -3.22
N LEU A 87 5.52 -4.14 -3.86
CA LEU A 87 5.95 -5.32 -4.63
C LEU A 87 6.76 -4.94 -5.88
N GLU A 88 6.53 -3.74 -6.42
CA GLU A 88 7.22 -3.26 -7.63
C GLU A 88 8.72 -3.15 -7.40
N GLY A 89 9.50 -3.79 -8.26
CA GLY A 89 10.97 -3.78 -8.16
C GLY A 89 11.56 -4.75 -7.13
N GLY A 90 10.73 -5.48 -6.41
CA GLY A 90 11.09 -6.46 -5.39
C GLY A 90 10.74 -5.98 -3.97
N LEU A 91 10.15 -6.89 -3.22
CA LEU A 91 9.66 -6.63 -1.86
C LEU A 91 10.83 -6.56 -0.87
N ALA A 92 10.74 -5.65 0.09
CA ALA A 92 11.69 -5.56 1.20
C ALA A 92 11.50 -6.77 2.15
N PRO A 93 12.56 -7.31 2.77
CA PRO A 93 12.57 -8.65 3.39
C PRO A 93 11.50 -8.92 4.46
N ASN A 94 11.12 -7.91 5.25
CA ASN A 94 10.16 -8.07 6.36
C ASN A 94 8.90 -7.22 6.15
N ALA A 95 8.65 -6.74 4.93
CA ALA A 95 7.52 -5.86 4.66
C ALA A 95 6.19 -6.61 4.73
N THR A 96 5.21 -5.99 5.39
CA THR A 96 3.81 -6.38 5.33
C THR A 96 3.12 -5.63 4.19
N VAL A 97 2.31 -6.32 3.39
CA VAL A 97 1.63 -5.76 2.22
C VAL A 97 0.16 -5.52 2.49
N MET A 98 -0.32 -4.30 2.25
CA MET A 98 -1.75 -3.99 2.19
C MET A 98 -2.22 -4.02 0.74
N SER A 99 -3.08 -5.01 0.40
CA SER A 99 -3.54 -5.25 -0.96
C SER A 99 -4.83 -4.49 -1.24
N TRP A 100 -4.73 -3.32 -1.90
CA TRP A 100 -5.88 -2.44 -2.13
C TRP A 100 -6.39 -2.45 -3.59
N ARG A 101 -5.52 -2.69 -4.57
CA ARG A 101 -5.87 -2.76 -6.01
C ARG A 101 -6.60 -4.06 -6.38
N GLY A 102 -7.10 -4.78 -5.40
CA GLY A 102 -7.71 -6.11 -5.48
C GLY A 102 -6.94 -7.11 -4.63
N GLU A 103 -7.06 -8.39 -4.94
CA GLU A 103 -6.45 -9.47 -4.15
C GLU A 103 -5.08 -9.92 -4.68
N SER A 104 -4.75 -9.57 -5.93
CA SER A 104 -3.56 -10.10 -6.62
C SER A 104 -2.25 -9.77 -5.91
N GLY A 105 -2.10 -8.53 -5.41
CA GLY A 105 -0.91 -8.14 -4.65
C GLY A 105 -0.77 -8.92 -3.36
N GLY A 106 -1.87 -9.14 -2.64
CA GLY A 106 -1.89 -9.95 -1.42
C GLY A 106 -1.54 -11.41 -1.69
N ILE A 107 -2.10 -11.99 -2.76
CA ILE A 107 -1.78 -13.35 -3.20
C ILE A 107 -0.28 -13.47 -3.52
N GLU A 108 0.27 -12.51 -4.25
CA GLU A 108 1.68 -12.51 -4.60
C GLU A 108 2.58 -12.40 -3.37
N ALA A 109 2.26 -11.51 -2.43
CA ALA A 109 3.00 -11.33 -1.19
C ALA A 109 2.94 -12.58 -0.30
N ALA A 110 1.76 -13.20 -0.13
CA ALA A 110 1.58 -14.42 0.64
C ALA A 110 2.41 -15.60 0.06
N LYS A 111 2.47 -15.74 -1.26
CA LYS A 111 3.33 -16.72 -1.94
C LYS A 111 4.81 -16.47 -1.71
N GLN A 112 5.21 -15.23 -1.48
CA GLN A 112 6.57 -14.84 -1.10
C GLN A 112 6.81 -14.94 0.43
N LYS A 113 5.81 -15.43 1.19
CA LYS A 113 5.86 -15.58 2.66
C LYS A 113 5.93 -14.25 3.41
N HIS A 114 5.28 -13.23 2.89
CA HIS A 114 5.09 -11.94 3.53
C HIS A 114 3.69 -11.82 4.13
N ASP A 115 3.60 -11.20 5.28
CA ASP A 115 2.32 -10.90 5.92
C ASP A 115 1.49 -9.95 5.06
N VAL A 116 0.18 -10.18 5.02
CA VAL A 116 -0.76 -9.47 4.16
C VAL A 116 -1.97 -9.02 4.96
N ILE A 117 -2.38 -7.79 4.71
CA ILE A 117 -3.69 -7.26 5.11
C ILE A 117 -4.48 -7.02 3.83
N MET A 118 -5.65 -7.67 3.71
CA MET A 118 -6.52 -7.52 2.56
C MET A 118 -7.40 -6.28 2.74
N THR A 119 -7.34 -5.36 1.78
CA THR A 119 -8.11 -4.13 1.78
C THR A 119 -8.58 -3.75 0.36
N PRO A 120 -9.13 -4.73 -0.43
CA PRO A 120 -9.46 -4.49 -1.82
C PRO A 120 -10.53 -3.40 -1.96
N ASN A 121 -10.27 -2.41 -2.80
CA ASN A 121 -11.15 -1.27 -3.01
C ASN A 121 -12.56 -1.65 -3.48
N THR A 122 -12.69 -2.80 -4.14
CA THR A 122 -13.97 -3.33 -4.61
C THR A 122 -14.89 -3.87 -3.51
N TYR A 123 -14.37 -3.99 -2.26
CA TYR A 123 -15.10 -4.55 -1.12
C TYR A 123 -14.96 -3.72 0.17
N LEU A 124 -13.88 -2.97 0.33
CA LEU A 124 -13.50 -2.39 1.63
C LEU A 124 -13.20 -0.89 1.57
N TYR A 125 -13.62 -0.17 0.51
CA TYR A 125 -13.51 1.28 0.40
C TYR A 125 -14.85 1.93 0.70
N PHE A 126 -15.06 2.38 1.93
CA PHE A 126 -16.33 2.88 2.44
C PHE A 126 -16.63 4.33 2.05
N ASP A 127 -15.71 4.98 1.37
CA ASP A 127 -15.89 6.26 0.71
C ASP A 127 -16.53 6.14 -0.69
N TYR A 128 -16.85 4.91 -1.15
CA TYR A 128 -17.58 4.67 -2.37
C TYR A 128 -19.09 4.81 -2.14
N TYR A 129 -19.83 5.17 -3.18
CA TYR A 129 -21.28 5.29 -3.10
C TYR A 129 -21.96 3.97 -2.75
N GLN A 130 -22.90 4.03 -1.80
CA GLN A 130 -23.71 2.87 -1.41
C GLN A 130 -24.91 2.65 -2.35
N ALA A 131 -25.39 3.71 -3.00
CA ALA A 131 -26.48 3.67 -3.97
C ALA A 131 -25.99 3.83 -5.41
N LYS A 132 -26.74 3.28 -6.38
CA LYS A 132 -26.47 3.48 -7.80
C LYS A 132 -26.93 4.84 -8.30
N ASP A 133 -28.04 5.33 -7.76
CA ASP A 133 -28.53 6.68 -7.99
C ASP A 133 -27.84 7.60 -6.99
N THR A 134 -26.94 8.43 -7.51
CA THR A 134 -26.11 9.32 -6.70
C THR A 134 -26.62 10.76 -6.68
N GLU A 135 -27.81 11.03 -7.24
CA GLU A 135 -28.35 12.39 -7.35
C GLU A 135 -28.57 13.05 -5.96
N ASN A 136 -28.93 12.22 -4.97
CA ASN A 136 -29.20 12.66 -3.60
C ASN A 136 -28.08 12.25 -2.61
N GLU A 137 -26.98 11.66 -3.12
CA GLU A 137 -25.85 11.28 -2.31
C GLU A 137 -24.91 12.48 -2.06
N PRO A 138 -24.20 12.54 -0.92
CA PRO A 138 -23.11 13.48 -0.75
C PRO A 138 -22.05 13.25 -1.84
N PHE A 139 -21.40 14.34 -2.28
CA PHE A 139 -20.36 14.23 -3.30
C PHE A 139 -19.20 13.36 -2.79
N GLY A 140 -18.84 12.32 -3.55
CA GLY A 140 -17.79 11.36 -3.23
C GLY A 140 -16.82 11.13 -4.38
N ILE A 141 -15.84 10.27 -4.17
CA ILE A 141 -14.82 9.90 -5.17
C ILE A 141 -15.40 9.16 -6.38
N GLY A 142 -16.56 8.56 -6.23
CA GLY A 142 -17.16 7.63 -7.19
C GLY A 142 -17.11 6.19 -6.67
N GLY A 143 -17.21 5.23 -7.60
CA GLY A 143 -17.34 3.82 -7.24
C GLY A 143 -18.73 3.45 -6.77
N TYR A 144 -18.98 2.16 -6.60
CA TYR A 144 -20.26 1.64 -6.07
C TYR A 144 -19.96 0.43 -5.18
N LEU A 145 -20.26 0.56 -3.91
CA LEU A 145 -20.01 -0.47 -2.91
C LEU A 145 -21.23 -0.59 -1.96
N PRO A 146 -22.26 -1.37 -2.32
CA PRO A 146 -23.37 -1.62 -1.42
C PRO A 146 -22.98 -2.54 -0.27
N MET A 147 -23.69 -2.44 0.84
CA MET A 147 -23.44 -3.20 2.06
C MET A 147 -23.39 -4.71 1.82
N GLU A 148 -24.27 -5.24 0.99
CA GLU A 148 -24.30 -6.67 0.64
C GLU A 148 -23.00 -7.15 0.02
N ARG A 149 -22.34 -6.28 -0.77
CA ARG A 149 -21.05 -6.60 -1.37
C ARG A 149 -19.94 -6.64 -0.33
N VAL A 150 -19.94 -5.73 0.63
CA VAL A 150 -19.00 -5.76 1.77
C VAL A 150 -19.14 -7.07 2.54
N TYR A 151 -20.37 -7.45 2.90
CA TYR A 151 -20.65 -8.69 3.64
C TYR A 151 -20.35 -9.97 2.85
N SER A 152 -20.33 -9.91 1.53
CA SER A 152 -20.01 -11.06 0.67
C SER A 152 -18.51 -11.32 0.53
N TYR A 153 -17.66 -10.43 1.05
CA TYR A 153 -16.23 -10.56 0.89
C TYR A 153 -15.65 -11.70 1.74
N GLU A 154 -14.98 -12.64 1.09
CA GLU A 154 -14.18 -13.69 1.72
C GLU A 154 -12.70 -13.31 1.60
N PRO A 155 -12.03 -12.95 2.70
CA PRO A 155 -10.67 -12.41 2.64
C PRO A 155 -9.59 -13.47 2.38
N MET A 156 -9.95 -14.74 2.37
CA MET A 156 -9.02 -15.84 2.17
C MET A 156 -9.09 -16.32 0.71
N PRO A 157 -8.17 -15.91 -0.17
CA PRO A 157 -8.21 -16.34 -1.57
C PRO A 157 -8.09 -17.87 -1.71
N ALA A 158 -9.05 -18.48 -2.41
CA ALA A 158 -9.06 -19.93 -2.65
C ALA A 158 -7.87 -20.44 -3.47
N SER A 159 -7.12 -19.55 -4.10
CA SER A 159 -5.91 -19.86 -4.88
C SER A 159 -4.66 -20.07 -4.04
N LEU A 160 -4.71 -19.76 -2.73
CA LEU A 160 -3.60 -19.97 -1.81
C LEU A 160 -3.65 -21.36 -1.17
N THR A 161 -2.49 -21.98 -1.04
CA THR A 161 -2.34 -23.21 -0.26
C THR A 161 -2.52 -22.94 1.25
N PRO A 162 -2.81 -23.96 2.09
CA PRO A 162 -2.90 -23.76 3.53
C PRO A 162 -1.64 -23.12 4.16
N GLU A 163 -0.46 -23.44 3.62
CA GLU A 163 0.81 -22.84 4.06
C GLU A 163 0.93 -21.37 3.68
N GLU A 164 0.36 -20.96 2.55
CA GLU A 164 0.36 -19.56 2.11
C GLU A 164 -0.73 -18.75 2.83
N GLN A 165 -1.87 -19.35 3.15
CA GLN A 165 -2.99 -18.71 3.85
C GLN A 165 -2.60 -18.17 5.23
N GLN A 166 -1.63 -18.77 5.92
CA GLN A 166 -1.16 -18.29 7.23
C GLN A 166 -0.61 -16.85 7.18
N TYR A 167 -0.22 -16.37 6.01
CA TYR A 167 0.29 -15.01 5.81
C TYR A 167 -0.82 -13.96 5.67
N ILE A 168 -2.07 -14.36 5.44
CA ILE A 168 -3.22 -13.45 5.45
C ILE A 168 -3.58 -13.16 6.91
N LYS A 169 -3.23 -11.97 7.41
CA LYS A 169 -3.43 -11.62 8.82
C LYS A 169 -4.81 -11.06 9.11
N GLY A 170 -5.53 -10.61 8.10
CA GLY A 170 -6.87 -10.08 8.25
C GLY A 170 -7.23 -9.08 7.16
N VAL A 171 -8.22 -8.26 7.47
CA VAL A 171 -8.77 -7.24 6.58
C VAL A 171 -8.73 -5.86 7.24
N GLN A 172 -8.73 -4.83 6.39
CA GLN A 172 -8.95 -3.45 6.81
C GLN A 172 -9.87 -2.77 5.80
N ALA A 173 -10.82 -1.99 6.30
CA ALA A 173 -11.61 -1.08 5.49
C ALA A 173 -11.00 0.33 5.50
N ASN A 174 -11.17 1.06 4.40
CA ASN A 174 -10.72 2.43 4.25
C ASN A 174 -11.93 3.36 4.11
N LEU A 175 -11.88 4.49 4.80
CA LEU A 175 -12.79 5.62 4.64
C LEU A 175 -11.92 6.84 4.32
N TRP A 176 -11.68 7.06 3.04
CA TRP A 176 -10.88 8.19 2.57
C TRP A 176 -11.67 9.50 2.67
N THR A 177 -11.02 10.56 3.10
CA THR A 177 -11.70 11.79 3.53
C THR A 177 -11.55 12.97 2.58
N GLU A 178 -11.01 12.77 1.38
CA GLU A 178 -10.80 13.84 0.39
C GLU A 178 -12.09 14.60 0.04
N TYR A 179 -13.20 13.88 0.03
CA TYR A 179 -14.53 14.44 -0.29
C TYR A 179 -15.45 14.52 0.93
N ILE A 180 -14.99 14.11 2.12
CA ILE A 180 -15.75 14.16 3.36
C ILE A 180 -15.51 15.50 4.05
N ALA A 181 -16.37 16.47 3.77
CA ALA A 181 -16.19 17.86 4.22
C ALA A 181 -16.70 18.10 5.66
N THR A 182 -17.56 17.24 6.20
CA THR A 182 -18.20 17.43 7.51
C THR A 182 -18.27 16.13 8.28
N PHE A 183 -18.43 16.23 9.61
CA PHE A 183 -18.63 15.06 10.47
C PHE A 183 -19.93 14.31 10.14
N SER A 184 -21.00 15.02 9.82
CA SER A 184 -22.27 14.38 9.39
C SER A 184 -22.11 13.62 8.07
N HIS A 185 -21.28 14.08 7.16
CA HIS A 185 -20.95 13.33 5.95
C HIS A 185 -20.21 12.02 6.30
N ALA A 186 -19.22 12.08 7.20
CA ALA A 186 -18.52 10.89 7.66
C ALA A 186 -19.43 9.87 8.37
N GLN A 187 -20.48 10.35 9.06
CA GLN A 187 -21.48 9.47 9.69
C GLN A 187 -22.43 8.82 8.68
N TYR A 188 -22.64 9.45 7.53
CA TYR A 188 -23.47 8.93 6.46
C TYR A 188 -22.78 7.79 5.70
N MET A 189 -21.49 7.95 5.38
CA MET A 189 -20.68 6.95 4.68
C MET A 189 -20.45 5.70 5.54
#